data_7e958ac1c08193dbc42054f866cac930
#
_entry.id   7e958ac1c08193dbc42054f866cac930
#
_cell.length_a   1.000
_cell.length_b   1.000
_cell.length_c   1.000
_cell.angle_alpha   90.00
_cell.angle_beta   90.00
_cell.angle_gamma   90.00
#
_symmetry.space_group_name_H-M   'P 1'
#
loop_
_entity.id
_entity.type
_entity.pdbx_description
1 polymer ?
#
loop_
_entity_poly.entity_id
_entity_poly.type
_entity_poly.pdbx_seq_one_letter_code
_entity_poly.pdbx_strand_id
1 'polypeptide(L)'
;MSASATSTLAVAVGAGREQVLVVPRERALGDGSWHGLRLGGVDELLRVVADWGQFRPRSEVEHQPEWQQVIPHLVVRDNSRILTMRRLRAGSERRLRGQVTLGIGGHINASDGAPGTAWTAGCHREWREEVVCEQELSGRAVGLLKDDAGEVGRVHLGVLILVDPGTAEVKVRERDKLEGRMAEVDELRGYYLEMETWSQFVYDELLRGGLSDAALGIGMILPRSPSALSRD
;
A
#
# COMPACT_ATOMS: atom_id res chain seq x y z
N MET A 1 -38.69 -28.98 20.70
CA MET A 1 -38.58 -27.64 20.13
C MET A 1 -37.13 -27.25 20.17
N SER A 2 -36.52 -27.39 19.01
CA SER A 2 -35.08 -27.11 18.78
C SER A 2 -34.99 -25.73 18.15
N ALA A 3 -34.15 -24.85 18.68
CA ALA A 3 -33.72 -23.64 18.03
C ALA A 3 -32.28 -23.38 18.43
N SER A 4 -31.41 -23.81 17.57
CA SER A 4 -30.46 -23.02 16.78
C SER A 4 -29.45 -22.22 17.57
N ALA A 5 -28.33 -22.88 17.87
CA ALA A 5 -27.05 -22.27 18.21
C ALA A 5 -26.15 -22.29 16.97
N THR A 6 -26.33 -21.32 16.05
CA THR A 6 -25.46 -21.19 14.86
C THR A 6 -25.31 -19.71 14.52
N SER A 7 -24.48 -18.97 15.23
CA SER A 7 -24.03 -17.64 14.77
C SER A 7 -22.92 -17.00 15.59
N THR A 8 -21.91 -17.74 16.07
CA THR A 8 -20.77 -17.07 16.78
C THR A 8 -19.40 -17.58 16.31
N LEU A 9 -19.34 -18.38 15.28
CA LEU A 9 -18.09 -18.99 14.78
C LEU A 9 -17.54 -18.35 13.49
N ALA A 10 -18.24 -17.38 12.91
CA ALA A 10 -17.85 -16.82 11.59
C ALA A 10 -16.78 -15.71 11.64
N VAL A 11 -16.54 -15.07 12.78
CA VAL A 11 -15.63 -13.90 12.88
C VAL A 11 -14.19 -14.28 13.21
N ALA A 12 -13.94 -15.45 13.79
CA ALA A 12 -12.57 -15.90 14.15
C ALA A 12 -11.87 -16.74 13.05
N VAL A 13 -12.56 -17.09 11.97
CA VAL A 13 -12.05 -18.00 10.92
C VAL A 13 -11.31 -17.24 9.80
N GLY A 14 -11.40 -15.91 9.74
CA GLY A 14 -10.82 -15.09 8.65
C GLY A 14 -9.31 -14.93 8.71
N ALA A 15 -8.76 -14.58 9.86
CA ALA A 15 -7.34 -14.17 10.00
C ALA A 15 -6.33 -15.31 9.76
N GLY A 16 -6.69 -16.58 9.99
CA GLY A 16 -5.79 -17.72 9.78
C GLY A 16 -5.74 -18.22 8.33
N ARG A 17 -6.52 -17.67 7.41
CA ARG A 17 -6.62 -18.08 5.99
C ARG A 17 -6.09 -17.06 5.00
N GLU A 18 -5.78 -15.84 5.42
CA GLU A 18 -5.25 -14.81 4.54
C GLU A 18 -3.86 -15.21 4.06
N GLN A 19 -3.72 -15.38 2.74
CA GLN A 19 -2.46 -15.70 2.08
C GLN A 19 -1.94 -14.43 1.43
N VAL A 20 -0.78 -13.95 1.88
CA VAL A 20 -0.18 -12.69 1.42
C VAL A 20 1.06 -12.95 0.56
N LEU A 21 1.29 -12.09 -0.43
CA LEU A 21 2.44 -12.16 -1.30
C LEU A 21 3.72 -11.79 -0.54
N VAL A 22 4.67 -12.69 -0.55
CA VAL A 22 5.98 -12.50 0.07
C VAL A 22 7.11 -12.85 -0.87
N VAL A 23 8.28 -12.28 -0.62
CA VAL A 23 9.55 -12.64 -1.26
C VAL A 23 10.62 -12.90 -0.19
N PRO A 24 11.61 -13.75 -0.44
CA PRO A 24 12.74 -13.90 0.47
C PRO A 24 13.48 -12.58 0.63
N ARG A 25 13.75 -12.17 1.89
CA ARG A 25 14.43 -10.91 2.21
C ARG A 25 15.77 -10.77 1.48
N GLU A 26 16.57 -11.83 1.47
CA GLU A 26 17.87 -11.86 0.80
C GLU A 26 17.78 -11.56 -0.70
N ARG A 27 16.69 -11.98 -1.37
CA ARG A 27 16.44 -11.73 -2.79
C ARG A 27 15.97 -10.32 -3.05
N ALA A 28 15.15 -9.77 -2.17
CA ALA A 28 14.56 -8.45 -2.33
C ALA A 28 15.51 -7.31 -1.91
N LEU A 29 16.34 -7.52 -0.89
CA LEU A 29 17.19 -6.47 -0.30
C LEU A 29 18.69 -6.71 -0.53
N GLY A 30 19.10 -7.90 -0.97
CA GLY A 30 20.49 -8.31 -1.03
C GLY A 30 21.14 -8.29 0.36
N ASP A 31 22.42 -7.95 0.44
CA ASP A 31 23.16 -7.84 1.70
C ASP A 31 22.86 -6.54 2.48
N GLY A 32 21.97 -5.68 1.93
CA GLY A 32 21.67 -4.37 2.47
C GLY A 32 20.21 -4.22 2.90
N SER A 33 20.04 -3.53 4.02
CA SER A 33 18.77 -2.93 4.37
C SER A 33 18.93 -1.40 4.40
N TRP A 34 17.81 -0.71 4.32
CA TRP A 34 17.78 0.75 4.49
C TRP A 34 16.56 1.16 5.32
N HIS A 35 16.57 2.39 5.75
CA HIS A 35 15.45 3.02 6.42
C HIS A 35 15.08 4.26 5.62
N GLY A 36 13.88 4.31 5.08
CA GLY A 36 13.42 5.42 4.25
C GLY A 36 12.85 5.00 2.91
N LEU A 37 12.70 5.98 2.03
CA LEU A 37 12.33 5.83 0.62
C LEU A 37 13.57 5.81 -0.27
N ARG A 38 13.65 4.83 -1.16
CA ARG A 38 14.59 4.81 -2.29
C ARG A 38 13.82 4.93 -3.59
N LEU A 39 14.15 5.93 -4.40
CA LEU A 39 13.59 6.07 -5.74
C LEU A 39 14.22 5.02 -6.67
N GLY A 40 13.40 4.46 -7.57
CA GLY A 40 13.81 3.35 -8.46
C GLY A 40 13.76 1.97 -7.79
N GLY A 41 14.34 0.96 -8.45
CA GLY A 41 14.43 -0.42 -7.96
C GLY A 41 13.15 -1.24 -8.07
N VAL A 42 12.06 -0.67 -8.60
CA VAL A 42 10.77 -1.35 -8.69
C VAL A 42 10.81 -2.51 -9.68
N ASP A 43 11.43 -2.31 -10.85
CA ASP A 43 11.52 -3.35 -11.88
C ASP A 43 12.31 -4.56 -11.38
N GLU A 44 13.39 -4.32 -10.62
CA GLU A 44 14.19 -5.37 -9.97
C GLU A 44 13.35 -6.13 -8.96
N LEU A 45 12.63 -5.43 -8.09
CA LEU A 45 11.75 -6.08 -7.12
C LEU A 45 10.67 -6.91 -7.81
N LEU A 46 10.03 -6.40 -8.87
CA LEU A 46 8.98 -7.16 -9.56
C LEU A 46 9.53 -8.38 -10.31
N ARG A 47 10.79 -8.36 -10.78
CA ARG A 47 11.47 -9.59 -11.26
C ARG A 47 11.67 -10.58 -10.10
N VAL A 48 12.11 -10.12 -8.93
CA VAL A 48 12.21 -10.99 -7.74
C VAL A 48 10.85 -11.57 -7.36
N VAL A 49 9.78 -10.78 -7.45
CA VAL A 49 8.41 -11.26 -7.20
C VAL A 49 8.02 -12.33 -8.23
N ALA A 50 8.34 -12.14 -9.51
CA ALA A 50 8.03 -13.11 -10.56
C ALA A 50 8.79 -14.45 -10.37
N ASP A 51 10.05 -14.39 -9.96
CA ASP A 51 10.93 -15.55 -9.85
C ASP A 51 10.83 -16.27 -8.50
N TRP A 52 10.59 -15.52 -7.41
CA TRP A 52 10.69 -16.02 -6.02
C TRP A 52 9.45 -15.74 -5.17
N GLY A 53 8.46 -15.04 -5.71
CA GLY A 53 7.22 -14.71 -4.98
C GLY A 53 6.43 -15.95 -4.59
N GLN A 54 5.89 -15.92 -3.37
CA GLN A 54 5.06 -16.98 -2.82
C GLN A 54 3.88 -16.36 -2.06
N PHE A 55 2.78 -17.11 -1.99
CA PHE A 55 1.73 -16.80 -1.03
C PHE A 55 1.92 -17.61 0.24
N ARG A 56 1.95 -16.92 1.38
CA ARG A 56 2.11 -17.54 2.69
C ARG A 56 1.07 -17.02 3.67
N PRO A 57 0.68 -17.83 4.68
CA PRO A 57 -0.24 -17.38 5.71
C PRO A 57 0.29 -16.10 6.39
N ARG A 58 -0.53 -15.05 6.40
CA ARG A 58 -0.16 -13.76 7.03
C ARG A 58 0.26 -13.93 8.48
N SER A 59 -0.47 -14.75 9.25
CA SER A 59 -0.17 -15.03 10.65
C SER A 59 1.23 -15.64 10.91
N GLU A 60 1.81 -16.28 9.91
CA GLU A 60 3.18 -16.83 10.00
C GLU A 60 4.22 -15.74 9.68
N VAL A 61 4.03 -15.06 8.55
CA VAL A 61 5.05 -14.13 8.03
C VAL A 61 5.10 -12.78 8.77
N GLU A 62 4.08 -12.43 9.55
CA GLU A 62 4.10 -11.24 10.42
C GLU A 62 5.23 -11.28 11.48
N HIS A 63 5.81 -12.46 11.74
CA HIS A 63 6.87 -12.65 12.74
C HIS A 63 8.16 -13.22 12.13
N GLN A 64 8.27 -13.29 10.80
CA GLN A 64 9.38 -13.90 10.08
C GLN A 64 10.11 -12.85 9.20
N PRO A 65 11.12 -12.14 9.73
CA PRO A 65 11.82 -11.08 8.98
C PRO A 65 12.58 -11.57 7.74
N GLU A 66 12.81 -12.87 7.61
CA GLU A 66 13.37 -13.49 6.41
C GLU A 66 12.42 -13.44 5.21
N TRP A 67 11.14 -13.13 5.42
CA TRP A 67 10.15 -12.87 4.40
C TRP A 67 9.78 -11.39 4.37
N GLN A 68 9.67 -10.82 3.18
CA GLN A 68 9.17 -9.47 3.00
C GLN A 68 7.81 -9.52 2.31
N GLN A 69 6.78 -9.03 3.00
CA GLN A 69 5.45 -8.84 2.45
C GLN A 69 5.48 -7.63 1.50
N VAL A 70 5.14 -7.84 0.23
CA VAL A 70 5.17 -6.77 -0.78
C VAL A 70 3.87 -5.99 -0.74
N ILE A 71 3.96 -4.72 -0.39
CA ILE A 71 2.80 -3.84 -0.13
C ILE A 71 2.77 -2.70 -1.14
N PRO A 72 1.74 -2.53 -1.97
CA PRO A 72 1.51 -1.31 -2.71
C PRO A 72 1.20 -0.16 -1.74
N HIS A 73 1.85 0.97 -1.92
CA HIS A 73 1.61 2.20 -1.16
C HIS A 73 1.24 3.31 -2.15
N LEU A 74 -0.06 3.48 -2.36
CA LEU A 74 -0.65 4.37 -3.35
C LEU A 74 -0.80 5.78 -2.76
N VAL A 75 -0.03 6.73 -3.24
CA VAL A 75 -0.10 8.14 -2.84
C VAL A 75 -0.80 8.92 -3.95
N VAL A 76 -1.97 9.46 -3.64
CA VAL A 76 -2.75 10.27 -4.58
C VAL A 76 -2.25 11.70 -4.52
N ARG A 77 -1.76 12.19 -5.65
CA ARG A 77 -1.23 13.53 -5.80
C ARG A 77 -1.92 14.27 -6.94
N ASP A 78 -2.42 15.45 -6.64
CA ASP A 78 -2.94 16.41 -7.61
C ASP A 78 -2.13 17.72 -7.47
N ASN A 79 -1.15 17.92 -8.34
CA ASN A 79 -0.20 19.03 -8.28
C ASN A 79 0.49 19.14 -6.91
N SER A 80 0.16 20.21 -6.14
CA SER A 80 0.68 20.46 -4.78
C SER A 80 -0.12 19.79 -3.67
N ARG A 81 -1.23 19.12 -4.00
CA ARG A 81 -2.11 18.50 -3.01
C ARG A 81 -1.93 17.00 -2.94
N ILE A 82 -1.98 16.47 -1.73
CA ILE A 82 -1.86 15.03 -1.43
C ILE A 82 -3.11 14.57 -0.68
N LEU A 83 -3.66 13.42 -1.06
CA LEU A 83 -4.71 12.78 -0.26
C LEU A 83 -4.13 12.40 1.10
N THR A 84 -4.61 13.11 2.11
CA THR A 84 -4.18 12.94 3.50
C THR A 84 -5.34 12.33 4.27
N MET A 85 -5.08 11.24 4.98
CA MET A 85 -6.09 10.49 5.70
C MET A 85 -5.73 10.37 7.17
N ARG A 86 -6.73 10.46 8.05
CA ARG A 86 -6.58 10.24 9.49
C ARG A 86 -7.37 9.01 9.90
N ARG A 87 -6.73 8.08 10.61
CA ARG A 87 -7.38 6.88 11.12
C ARG A 87 -8.28 7.23 12.29
N LEU A 88 -9.57 6.93 12.16
CA LEU A 88 -10.57 7.12 13.22
C LEU A 88 -10.53 5.97 14.23
N ARG A 89 -11.23 6.14 15.37
CA ARG A 89 -11.21 5.17 16.47
C ARG A 89 -11.84 3.81 16.15
N ALA A 90 -12.64 3.72 15.09
CA ALA A 90 -13.37 2.50 14.69
C ALA A 90 -12.52 1.47 13.94
N GLY A 91 -11.30 1.80 13.51
CA GLY A 91 -10.43 0.88 12.76
C GLY A 91 -9.91 -0.31 13.57
N SER A 92 -9.63 -1.44 12.90
CA SER A 92 -9.19 -2.71 13.50
C SER A 92 -7.82 -2.64 14.19
N GLU A 93 -6.92 -1.78 13.72
CA GLU A 93 -5.57 -1.64 14.28
C GLU A 93 -5.50 -0.53 15.34
N ARG A 94 -5.54 -0.94 16.61
CA ARG A 94 -5.46 -0.02 17.75
C ARG A 94 -4.18 0.81 17.80
N ARG A 95 -3.07 0.32 17.26
CA ARG A 95 -1.75 0.97 17.28
C ARG A 95 -1.68 2.21 16.38
N LEU A 96 -2.46 2.25 15.31
CA LEU A 96 -2.45 3.32 14.30
C LEU A 96 -3.54 4.38 14.50
N ARG A 97 -4.27 4.33 15.62
CA ARG A 97 -5.38 5.26 15.89
C ARG A 97 -4.92 6.70 15.99
N GLY A 98 -5.56 7.56 15.24
CA GLY A 98 -5.26 9.00 15.20
C GLY A 98 -4.06 9.35 14.34
N GLN A 99 -3.31 8.34 13.83
CA GLN A 99 -2.19 8.59 12.92
C GLN A 99 -2.70 9.08 11.57
N VAL A 100 -1.84 9.86 10.93
CA VAL A 100 -2.05 10.39 9.58
C VAL A 100 -1.31 9.50 8.59
N THR A 101 -1.98 9.10 7.52
CA THR A 101 -1.36 8.41 6.39
C THR A 101 -1.51 9.22 5.11
N LEU A 102 -0.48 9.19 4.27
CA LEU A 102 -0.46 9.76 2.93
C LEU A 102 -0.65 8.70 1.84
N GLY A 103 -0.72 7.44 2.24
CA GLY A 103 -0.83 6.33 1.30
C GLY A 103 -1.96 5.38 1.63
N ILE A 104 -2.49 4.79 0.57
CA ILE A 104 -3.47 3.72 0.57
C ILE A 104 -2.73 2.44 0.22
N GLY A 105 -3.06 1.33 0.85
CA GLY A 105 -2.46 0.06 0.49
C GLY A 105 -2.76 -1.04 1.48
N GLY A 106 -2.48 -2.25 1.04
CA GLY A 106 -2.69 -3.45 1.81
C GLY A 106 -1.95 -4.64 1.19
N HIS A 107 -2.30 -5.83 1.63
CA HIS A 107 -1.61 -7.03 1.18
C HIS A 107 -2.08 -7.46 -0.21
N ILE A 108 -1.14 -7.87 -1.04
CA ILE A 108 -1.47 -8.61 -2.27
C ILE A 108 -1.83 -10.04 -1.85
N ASN A 109 -3.02 -10.49 -2.25
CA ASN A 109 -3.60 -11.74 -1.81
C ASN A 109 -3.58 -12.82 -2.90
N ALA A 110 -3.68 -14.09 -2.52
CA ALA A 110 -3.75 -15.19 -3.47
C ALA A 110 -4.96 -15.11 -4.42
N SER A 111 -6.02 -14.40 -4.03
CA SER A 111 -7.18 -14.11 -4.89
C SER A 111 -6.87 -13.13 -6.02
N ASP A 112 -5.77 -12.37 -5.94
CA ASP A 112 -5.36 -11.40 -6.96
C ASP A 112 -4.67 -12.07 -8.17
N GLY A 113 -4.27 -13.34 -8.05
CA GLY A 113 -3.66 -14.12 -9.12
C GLY A 113 -2.44 -14.93 -8.67
N ALA A 114 -1.66 -15.45 -9.62
CA ALA A 114 -0.38 -16.09 -9.30
C ALA A 114 0.65 -15.05 -8.85
N PRO A 115 1.68 -15.40 -8.03
CA PRO A 115 2.62 -14.44 -7.47
C PRO A 115 3.21 -13.44 -8.49
N GLY A 116 3.64 -13.91 -9.66
CA GLY A 116 4.21 -13.06 -10.71
C GLY A 116 3.21 -12.14 -11.44
N THR A 117 1.91 -12.33 -11.27
CA THR A 117 0.86 -11.55 -11.94
C THR A 117 -0.11 -10.85 -10.99
N ALA A 118 -0.11 -11.23 -9.71
CA ALA A 118 -1.03 -10.71 -8.69
C ALA A 118 -0.81 -9.23 -8.38
N TRP A 119 0.39 -8.72 -8.61
CA TRP A 119 0.77 -7.33 -8.26
C TRP A 119 -0.23 -6.29 -8.79
N THR A 120 -0.44 -6.28 -10.12
CA THR A 120 -1.33 -5.28 -10.75
C THR A 120 -2.77 -5.42 -10.26
N ALA A 121 -3.29 -6.64 -10.19
CA ALA A 121 -4.66 -6.89 -9.75
C ALA A 121 -4.87 -6.47 -8.29
N GLY A 122 -3.90 -6.77 -7.41
CA GLY A 122 -3.92 -6.35 -6.01
C GLY A 122 -3.90 -4.83 -5.85
N CYS A 123 -3.05 -4.11 -6.59
CA CYS A 123 -3.05 -2.64 -6.59
C CYS A 123 -4.43 -2.07 -6.97
N HIS A 124 -5.07 -2.61 -8.02
CA HIS A 124 -6.40 -2.18 -8.45
C HIS A 124 -7.50 -2.56 -7.45
N ARG A 125 -7.36 -3.71 -6.75
CA ARG A 125 -8.31 -4.12 -5.71
C ARG A 125 -8.23 -3.16 -4.52
N GLU A 126 -7.02 -2.91 -3.98
CA GLU A 126 -6.80 -1.97 -2.87
C GLU A 126 -7.35 -0.57 -3.21
N TRP A 127 -7.09 -0.07 -4.43
CA TRP A 127 -7.66 1.19 -4.89
C TRP A 127 -9.18 1.20 -4.78
N ARG A 128 -9.87 0.17 -5.27
CA ARG A 128 -11.34 0.10 -5.25
C ARG A 128 -11.91 -0.10 -3.85
N GLU A 129 -11.18 -0.79 -2.97
CA GLU A 129 -11.62 -1.04 -1.58
C GLU A 129 -11.54 0.22 -0.73
N GLU A 130 -10.50 1.02 -0.90
CA GLU A 130 -10.21 2.18 -0.04
C GLU A 130 -10.74 3.50 -0.60
N VAL A 131 -10.93 3.61 -1.93
CA VAL A 131 -11.19 4.88 -2.63
C VAL A 131 -12.51 4.83 -3.40
N VAL A 132 -13.18 5.97 -3.42
CA VAL A 132 -14.26 6.31 -4.37
C VAL A 132 -13.71 7.31 -5.36
N CYS A 133 -13.53 6.87 -6.60
CA CYS A 133 -13.07 7.68 -7.71
C CYS A 133 -13.71 7.16 -9.00
N GLU A 134 -14.14 8.07 -9.88
CA GLU A 134 -14.72 7.68 -11.17
C GLU A 134 -13.66 7.16 -12.14
N GLN A 135 -12.41 7.55 -11.95
CA GLN A 135 -11.30 7.05 -12.76
C GLN A 135 -10.74 5.75 -12.21
N GLU A 136 -10.41 4.84 -13.12
CA GLU A 136 -9.62 3.67 -12.81
C GLU A 136 -8.22 4.09 -12.32
N LEU A 137 -7.60 3.24 -11.50
CA LEU A 137 -6.25 3.47 -11.00
C LEU A 137 -5.29 3.71 -12.17
N SER A 138 -4.69 4.88 -12.18
CA SER A 138 -3.60 5.26 -13.08
C SER A 138 -2.47 5.84 -12.26
N GLY A 139 -1.28 5.24 -12.34
CA GLY A 139 -0.18 5.66 -11.49
C GLY A 139 1.17 5.18 -11.99
N ARG A 140 2.21 5.62 -11.32
CA ARG A 140 3.60 5.21 -11.53
C ARG A 140 4.21 4.67 -10.25
N ALA A 141 4.77 3.47 -10.32
CA ALA A 141 5.59 2.92 -9.25
C ALA A 141 6.99 3.53 -9.33
N VAL A 142 7.36 4.32 -8.33
CA VAL A 142 8.53 5.22 -8.41
C VAL A 142 9.65 4.86 -7.43
N GLY A 143 9.39 4.01 -6.44
CA GLY A 143 10.40 3.69 -5.44
C GLY A 143 9.96 2.64 -4.44
N LEU A 144 10.85 2.34 -3.51
CA LEU A 144 10.70 1.32 -2.50
C LEU A 144 10.79 1.93 -1.09
N LEU A 145 9.87 1.54 -0.22
CA LEU A 145 9.76 1.98 1.17
C LEU A 145 10.21 0.84 2.10
N LYS A 146 11.14 1.13 3.00
CA LYS A 146 11.60 0.16 4.00
C LYS A 146 11.80 0.81 5.36
N ASP A 147 11.29 0.14 6.40
CA ASP A 147 11.49 0.53 7.79
C ASP A 147 11.88 -0.70 8.61
N ASP A 148 13.16 -0.81 8.98
CA ASP A 148 13.65 -1.90 9.81
C ASP A 148 13.66 -1.56 11.32
N ALA A 149 13.24 -0.35 11.70
CA ALA A 149 13.22 0.06 13.10
C ALA A 149 12.05 -0.59 13.88
N GLY A 150 10.88 -0.72 13.22
CA GLY A 150 9.68 -1.29 13.83
C GLY A 150 9.47 -2.77 13.50
N GLU A 151 8.71 -3.48 14.36
CA GLU A 151 8.34 -4.88 14.12
C GLU A 151 7.56 -5.07 12.80
N VAL A 152 6.62 -4.17 12.53
CA VAL A 152 5.82 -4.16 11.30
C VAL A 152 6.72 -3.90 10.09
N GLY A 153 7.53 -2.86 10.15
CA GLY A 153 8.40 -2.49 9.03
C GLY A 153 9.44 -3.55 8.67
N ARG A 154 9.88 -4.37 9.64
CA ARG A 154 10.86 -5.44 9.38
C ARG A 154 10.37 -6.51 8.41
N VAL A 155 9.07 -6.78 8.37
CA VAL A 155 8.45 -7.81 7.53
C VAL A 155 7.75 -7.23 6.30
N HIS A 156 7.76 -5.91 6.10
CA HIS A 156 7.11 -5.26 4.99
C HIS A 156 8.12 -4.55 4.07
N LEU A 157 7.87 -4.62 2.77
CA LEU A 157 8.57 -3.87 1.72
C LEU A 157 7.52 -3.16 0.87
N GLY A 158 7.47 -1.83 1.01
CA GLY A 158 6.52 -0.99 0.29
C GLY A 158 6.99 -0.66 -1.12
N VAL A 159 6.06 -0.61 -2.06
CA VAL A 159 6.28 -0.03 -3.39
C VAL A 159 5.48 1.26 -3.45
N LEU A 160 6.17 2.39 -3.53
CA LEU A 160 5.54 3.69 -3.68
C LEU A 160 4.98 3.85 -5.09
N ILE A 161 3.68 4.07 -5.17
CA ILE A 161 2.97 4.35 -6.41
C ILE A 161 2.36 5.73 -6.32
N LEU A 162 2.76 6.65 -7.18
CA LEU A 162 2.13 7.95 -7.32
C LEU A 162 0.95 7.84 -8.28
N VAL A 163 -0.22 8.24 -7.79
CA VAL A 163 -1.49 8.20 -8.52
C VAL A 163 -1.89 9.62 -8.87
N ASP A 164 -2.08 9.88 -10.16
CA ASP A 164 -2.66 11.13 -10.66
C ASP A 164 -4.17 10.92 -10.87
N PRO A 165 -5.03 11.58 -10.09
CA PRO A 165 -6.47 11.46 -10.25
C PRO A 165 -7.00 12.30 -11.42
N GLY A 166 -6.16 13.06 -12.12
CA GLY A 166 -6.57 13.99 -13.16
C GLY A 166 -7.56 15.02 -12.60
N THR A 167 -8.75 15.10 -13.23
CA THR A 167 -9.84 15.99 -12.79
C THR A 167 -10.87 15.29 -11.89
N ALA A 168 -10.70 14.00 -11.60
CA ALA A 168 -11.66 13.24 -10.82
C ALA A 168 -11.59 13.58 -9.34
N GLU A 169 -12.74 13.67 -8.70
CA GLU A 169 -12.80 13.78 -7.25
C GLU A 169 -12.42 12.45 -6.59
N VAL A 170 -11.53 12.51 -5.62
CA VAL A 170 -11.09 11.35 -4.84
C VAL A 170 -11.63 11.45 -3.42
N LYS A 171 -12.31 10.41 -2.96
CA LYS A 171 -12.86 10.30 -1.60
C LYS A 171 -12.47 8.98 -0.98
N VAL A 172 -12.25 8.98 0.33
CA VAL A 172 -12.07 7.73 1.10
C VAL A 172 -13.41 7.00 1.17
N ARG A 173 -13.38 5.68 0.96
CA ARG A 173 -14.60 4.85 0.96
C ARG A 173 -15.08 4.54 2.38
N GLU A 174 -14.19 4.11 3.26
CA GLU A 174 -14.50 3.71 4.63
C GLU A 174 -14.51 4.90 5.62
N ARG A 175 -15.49 5.80 5.46
CA ARG A 175 -15.60 7.06 6.23
C ARG A 175 -15.82 6.88 7.73
N ASP A 176 -16.21 5.71 8.18
CA ASP A 176 -16.31 5.34 9.59
C ASP A 176 -14.93 5.00 10.19
N LYS A 177 -13.96 4.62 9.37
CA LYS A 177 -12.61 4.26 9.78
C LYS A 177 -11.56 5.32 9.46
N LEU A 178 -11.76 6.05 8.36
CA LEU A 178 -10.82 7.03 7.81
C LEU A 178 -11.52 8.34 7.49
N GLU A 179 -10.94 9.44 7.91
CA GLU A 179 -11.27 10.78 7.43
C GLU A 179 -10.19 11.22 6.44
N GLY A 180 -10.59 11.59 5.21
CA GLY A 180 -9.64 11.94 4.15
C GLY A 180 -9.99 13.25 3.46
N ARG A 181 -8.96 14.03 3.11
CA ARG A 181 -9.04 15.23 2.29
C ARG A 181 -7.79 15.44 1.45
N MET A 182 -7.91 16.15 0.36
CA MET A 182 -6.76 16.69 -0.35
C MET A 182 -6.18 17.86 0.44
N ALA A 183 -4.93 17.74 0.88
CA ALA A 183 -4.20 18.76 1.64
C ALA A 183 -3.02 19.31 0.84
N GLU A 184 -2.73 20.60 0.96
CA GLU A 184 -1.49 21.16 0.41
C GLU A 184 -0.26 20.57 1.11
N VAL A 185 0.81 20.33 0.37
CA VAL A 185 2.06 19.77 0.92
C VAL A 185 2.58 20.61 2.09
N ASP A 186 2.46 21.94 2.02
CA ASP A 186 2.89 22.84 3.09
C ASP A 186 2.10 22.64 4.39
N GLU A 187 0.82 22.26 4.32
CA GLU A 187 0.01 21.96 5.50
C GLU A 187 0.48 20.69 6.23
N LEU A 188 1.07 19.75 5.49
CA LEU A 188 1.46 18.43 6.01
C LEU A 188 2.52 18.53 7.11
N ARG A 189 3.30 19.62 7.15
CA ARG A 189 4.29 19.88 8.21
C ARG A 189 3.66 19.82 9.60
N GLY A 190 2.43 20.30 9.74
CA GLY A 190 1.69 20.30 11.01
C GLY A 190 1.33 18.90 11.52
N TYR A 191 1.32 17.91 10.64
CA TYR A 191 0.96 16.52 10.96
C TYR A 191 2.16 15.57 11.04
N TYR A 192 3.38 16.04 10.80
CA TYR A 192 4.57 15.18 10.63
C TYR A 192 4.77 14.17 11.77
N LEU A 193 4.66 14.60 13.02
CA LEU A 193 4.83 13.73 14.19
C LEU A 193 3.65 12.76 14.40
N GLU A 194 2.52 13.01 13.77
CA GLU A 194 1.34 12.12 13.79
C GLU A 194 1.33 11.16 12.60
N MET A 195 2.23 11.33 11.63
CA MET A 195 2.31 10.48 10.45
C MET A 195 2.84 9.09 10.78
N GLU A 196 2.28 8.09 10.08
CA GLU A 196 2.89 6.77 9.96
C GLU A 196 4.29 6.87 9.32
N THR A 197 5.21 5.98 9.66
CA THR A 197 6.63 6.07 9.25
C THR A 197 6.79 6.18 7.72
N TRP A 198 6.07 5.38 6.94
CA TRP A 198 6.15 5.47 5.48
C TRP A 198 5.63 6.81 4.94
N SER A 199 4.64 7.38 5.59
CA SER A 199 4.14 8.73 5.24
C SER A 199 5.15 9.82 5.54
N GLN A 200 5.93 9.68 6.62
CA GLN A 200 7.05 10.59 6.91
C GLN A 200 8.12 10.50 5.80
N PHE A 201 8.47 9.30 5.36
CA PHE A 201 9.44 9.12 4.27
C PHE A 201 8.96 9.75 2.96
N VAL A 202 7.68 9.57 2.62
CA VAL A 202 7.06 10.20 1.45
C VAL A 202 7.09 11.72 1.57
N TYR A 203 6.72 12.26 2.74
CA TYR A 203 6.73 13.70 2.98
C TYR A 203 8.14 14.29 2.89
N ASP A 204 9.12 13.65 3.50
CA ASP A 204 10.51 14.08 3.44
C ASP A 204 11.03 14.13 2.00
N GLU A 205 10.64 13.19 1.16
CA GLU A 205 11.03 13.16 -0.24
C GLU A 205 10.28 14.22 -1.08
N LEU A 206 9.02 14.50 -0.77
CA LEU A 206 8.27 15.62 -1.37
C LEU A 206 8.97 16.96 -1.10
N LEU A 207 9.43 17.18 0.14
CA LEU A 207 10.16 18.41 0.49
C LEU A 207 11.51 18.54 -0.23
N ARG A 208 12.19 17.42 -0.53
CA ARG A 208 13.44 17.41 -1.29
C ARG A 208 13.22 17.62 -2.79
N GLY A 209 11.97 17.63 -3.25
CA GLY A 209 11.62 17.72 -4.66
C GLY A 209 11.86 16.42 -5.45
N GLY A 210 12.20 15.31 -4.77
CA GLY A 210 12.48 14.02 -5.40
C GLY A 210 11.24 13.37 -6.02
N LEU A 211 10.04 13.76 -5.60
CA LEU A 211 8.76 13.34 -6.19
C LEU A 211 8.16 14.42 -7.10
N SER A 212 8.99 15.28 -7.68
CA SER A 212 8.57 16.24 -8.70
C SER A 212 8.14 15.55 -10.00
N ASP A 213 7.38 16.24 -10.84
CA ASP A 213 6.91 15.70 -12.13
C ASP A 213 8.07 15.27 -13.05
N ALA A 214 9.20 15.95 -12.97
CA ALA A 214 10.43 15.56 -13.69
C ALA A 214 11.02 14.24 -13.18
N ALA A 215 10.97 13.97 -11.89
CA ALA A 215 11.41 12.70 -11.31
C ALA A 215 10.46 11.54 -11.62
N LEU A 216 9.17 11.84 -11.86
CA LEU A 216 8.15 10.85 -12.21
C LEU A 216 8.36 10.22 -13.61
N GLY A 217 9.15 10.84 -14.49
CA GLY A 217 9.50 10.29 -15.80
C GLY A 217 10.23 8.94 -15.74
N ILE A 218 10.77 8.56 -14.57
CA ILE A 218 11.60 7.36 -14.37
C ILE A 218 10.77 6.17 -13.85
N GLY A 219 9.56 6.40 -13.34
CA GLY A 219 8.74 5.36 -12.72
C GLY A 219 8.05 4.43 -13.74
N MET A 220 7.87 3.17 -13.33
CA MET A 220 7.10 2.18 -14.09
C MET A 220 5.61 2.55 -14.11
N ILE A 221 5.02 2.62 -15.30
CA ILE A 221 3.57 2.84 -15.43
C ILE A 221 2.85 1.57 -14.95
N LEU A 222 1.89 1.74 -14.02
CA LEU A 222 1.05 0.65 -13.57
C LEU A 222 0.13 0.22 -14.72
N PRO A 223 0.13 -1.06 -15.13
CA PRO A 223 -0.75 -1.53 -16.19
C PRO A 223 -2.22 -1.34 -15.84
N ARG A 224 -3.08 -1.10 -16.84
CA ARG A 224 -4.52 -1.05 -16.64
C ARG A 224 -5.05 -2.41 -16.16
N SER A 225 -6.14 -2.40 -15.40
CA SER A 225 -6.79 -3.63 -14.96
C SER A 225 -7.21 -4.48 -16.16
N PRO A 226 -6.98 -5.80 -16.15
CA PRO A 226 -7.44 -6.71 -17.21
C PRO A 226 -8.95 -6.62 -17.48
N SER A 227 -9.76 -6.29 -16.46
CA SER A 227 -11.20 -6.10 -16.58
C SER A 227 -11.61 -4.83 -17.34
N ALA A 228 -10.70 -3.87 -17.55
CA ALA A 228 -10.95 -2.66 -18.32
C ALA A 228 -10.78 -2.91 -19.85
N LEU A 229 -10.03 -3.94 -20.23
CA LEU A 229 -9.77 -4.28 -21.65
C LEU A 229 -10.92 -5.06 -22.32
N SER A 230 -11.95 -5.46 -21.58
CA SER A 230 -13.10 -6.24 -22.10
C SER A 230 -14.36 -5.39 -22.35
N ARG A 231 -14.28 -4.05 -22.35
CA ARG A 231 -15.45 -3.15 -22.52
C ARG A 231 -15.38 -2.28 -23.78
N ASP A 232 -14.45 -2.58 -24.70
CA ASP A 232 -14.39 -1.95 -26.03
C ASP A 232 -14.95 -2.87 -27.12
#